data_a9f99647d9f43ea593786af964b7bd24
#
_entry.id   a9f99647d9f43ea593786af964b7bd24
#
_cell.length_a   1.000
_cell.length_b   1.000
_cell.length_c   1.000
_cell.angle_alpha   90.00
_cell.angle_beta   90.00
_cell.angle_gamma   90.00
#
_symmetry.space_group_name_H-M   'P 1'
#
loop_
_entity.id
_entity.type
_entity.pdbx_description
1 polymer ?
#
loop_
_entity_poly.entity_id
_entity_poly.type
_entity_poly.pdbx_seq_one_letter_code
_entity_poly.pdbx_strand_id
1 'polypeptide(L)'
;MKKILTLIAFTLVLPAQAEIFRAKFGNSKLTINGDSSVHKWKVETKVVGGFLQVDSASLAEAGKIEAKGKVIIPVRQLKSGKKRMDEVMHAAMNEKKHKLIDFTLAGLNVKSVKGGVANCTSNGSIKINGKTKPLTMNITIASKGDQLAVTGSALLKMTDFGITPPSPKLPTGNIVTKDEVKISFEWVVAKAK
;
A
#
# COMPACT_ATOMS: atom_id res chain seq x y z
N MET A 1 55.55 -35.07 -17.81
CA MET A 1 54.76 -34.58 -16.63
C MET A 1 54.08 -33.30 -17.08
N LYS A 2 52.77 -33.38 -17.39
CA LYS A 2 51.95 -32.20 -17.79
C LYS A 2 51.36 -31.56 -16.52
N LYS A 3 51.75 -30.32 -16.23
CA LYS A 3 51.16 -29.52 -15.12
C LYS A 3 49.82 -28.96 -15.59
N ILE A 4 48.74 -29.42 -14.98
CA ILE A 4 47.41 -28.86 -15.17
C ILE A 4 47.30 -27.63 -14.29
N LEU A 5 47.19 -26.45 -14.91
CA LEU A 5 46.98 -25.18 -14.24
C LEU A 5 45.44 -25.01 -14.04
N THR A 6 44.95 -25.25 -12.83
CA THR A 6 43.55 -25.06 -12.49
C THR A 6 43.30 -23.55 -12.28
N LEU A 7 42.61 -22.94 -13.22
CA LEU A 7 42.19 -21.54 -13.14
C LEU A 7 40.97 -21.47 -12.20
N ILE A 8 41.15 -20.99 -10.97
CA ILE A 8 40.03 -20.71 -10.03
C ILE A 8 39.43 -19.39 -10.46
N ALA A 9 38.24 -19.43 -11.08
CA ALA A 9 37.46 -18.26 -11.37
C ALA A 9 36.85 -17.72 -10.05
N PHE A 10 37.36 -16.60 -9.56
CA PHE A 10 36.86 -15.88 -8.43
C PHE A 10 35.63 -15.06 -8.89
N THR A 11 34.43 -15.57 -8.66
CA THR A 11 33.20 -14.82 -8.94
C THR A 11 33.05 -13.69 -7.92
N LEU A 12 33.25 -12.46 -8.39
CA LEU A 12 33.03 -11.26 -7.62
C LEU A 12 31.50 -11.11 -7.39
N VAL A 13 31.02 -11.50 -6.24
CA VAL A 13 29.63 -11.22 -5.81
C VAL A 13 29.58 -9.74 -5.42
N LEU A 14 29.08 -8.89 -6.31
CA LEU A 14 28.79 -7.50 -6.00
C LEU A 14 27.66 -7.46 -4.97
N PRO A 15 27.78 -6.68 -3.89
CA PRO A 15 26.70 -6.54 -2.93
C PRO A 15 25.46 -5.93 -3.61
N ALA A 16 24.33 -6.59 -3.47
CA ALA A 16 23.04 -6.07 -3.91
C ALA A 16 22.78 -4.72 -3.23
N GLN A 17 22.67 -3.65 -4.00
CA GLN A 17 22.40 -2.31 -3.46
C GLN A 17 20.90 -2.03 -3.52
N ALA A 18 20.30 -1.82 -2.35
CA ALA A 18 18.91 -1.42 -2.25
C ALA A 18 18.71 -0.02 -2.85
N GLU A 19 17.84 0.07 -3.82
CA GLU A 19 17.48 1.29 -4.53
C GLU A 19 16.29 1.97 -3.84
N ILE A 20 16.25 3.30 -3.87
CA ILE A 20 15.14 4.07 -3.32
C ILE A 20 14.22 4.49 -4.45
N PHE A 21 12.97 4.06 -4.37
CA PHE A 21 11.90 4.48 -5.26
C PHE A 21 10.95 5.42 -4.50
N ARG A 22 10.61 6.57 -5.07
CA ARG A 22 9.71 7.58 -4.48
C ARG A 22 8.38 7.62 -5.20
N ALA A 23 7.31 7.88 -4.46
CA ALA A 23 5.97 8.01 -5.02
C ALA A 23 5.94 9.06 -6.14
N LYS A 24 5.33 8.69 -7.26
CA LYS A 24 5.11 9.59 -8.40
C LYS A 24 3.71 10.18 -8.31
N PHE A 25 3.63 11.49 -8.11
CA PHE A 25 2.34 12.17 -7.99
C PHE A 25 1.47 12.01 -9.22
N GLY A 26 0.17 11.81 -9.00
CA GLY A 26 -0.84 11.70 -10.07
C GLY A 26 -0.96 10.32 -10.73
N ASN A 27 0.02 9.44 -10.57
CA ASN A 27 0.04 8.11 -11.20
C ASN A 27 -0.49 7.00 -10.29
N SER A 28 -0.72 7.31 -9.03
CA SER A 28 -1.23 6.36 -8.04
C SER A 28 -2.74 6.52 -7.86
N LYS A 29 -3.40 5.45 -7.45
CA LYS A 29 -4.82 5.43 -7.12
C LYS A 29 -5.07 4.55 -5.90
N LEU A 30 -5.86 5.05 -4.97
CA LEU A 30 -6.38 4.25 -3.87
C LEU A 30 -7.90 4.40 -3.84
N THR A 31 -8.60 3.29 -3.70
CA THR A 31 -10.05 3.21 -3.62
C THR A 31 -10.45 2.50 -2.34
N ILE A 32 -11.39 3.07 -1.61
CA ILE A 32 -12.04 2.45 -0.45
C ILE A 32 -13.50 2.20 -0.83
N ASN A 33 -13.91 0.95 -0.79
CA ASN A 33 -15.28 0.54 -1.03
C ASN A 33 -15.89 0.08 0.29
N GLY A 34 -17.08 0.54 0.57
CA GLY A 34 -17.88 0.13 1.70
C GLY A 34 -19.35 -0.02 1.34
N ASP A 35 -20.14 -0.37 2.34
CA ASP A 35 -21.56 -0.64 2.16
C ASP A 35 -22.38 0.01 3.29
N SER A 36 -23.66 0.20 3.06
CA SER A 36 -24.61 0.73 4.02
C SER A 36 -25.98 0.11 3.81
N SER A 37 -26.90 0.39 4.74
CA SER A 37 -28.30 -0.03 4.61
C SER A 37 -29.03 0.52 3.37
N VAL A 38 -28.46 1.53 2.71
CA VAL A 38 -29.09 2.19 1.55
C VAL A 38 -28.38 1.85 0.24
N HIS A 39 -27.07 1.93 0.20
CA HIS A 39 -26.28 1.66 -1.01
C HIS A 39 -24.79 1.40 -0.69
N LYS A 40 -24.11 0.77 -1.63
CA LYS A 40 -22.64 0.71 -1.65
C LYS A 40 -22.08 2.10 -1.94
N TRP A 41 -20.92 2.39 -1.34
CA TRP A 41 -20.24 3.67 -1.52
C TRP A 41 -18.75 3.47 -1.83
N LYS A 42 -18.18 4.51 -2.43
CA LYS A 42 -16.78 4.54 -2.83
C LYS A 42 -16.14 5.86 -2.44
N VAL A 43 -14.88 5.78 -2.02
CA VAL A 43 -14.00 6.92 -1.75
C VAL A 43 -12.69 6.68 -2.49
N GLU A 44 -12.12 7.71 -3.09
CA GLU A 44 -10.90 7.59 -3.88
C GLU A 44 -9.92 8.71 -3.55
N THR A 45 -8.63 8.43 -3.80
CA THR A 45 -7.58 9.44 -3.86
C THR A 45 -6.52 9.07 -4.89
N LYS A 46 -5.90 10.08 -5.50
CA LYS A 46 -4.69 9.94 -6.32
C LYS A 46 -3.44 10.43 -5.58
N VAL A 47 -3.61 10.94 -4.35
CA VAL A 47 -2.52 11.44 -3.52
C VAL A 47 -2.05 10.35 -2.59
N VAL A 48 -1.12 9.55 -3.08
CA VAL A 48 -0.45 8.46 -2.36
C VAL A 48 1.04 8.75 -2.39
N GLY A 49 1.58 9.21 -1.27
CA GLY A 49 2.99 9.53 -1.08
C GLY A 49 3.79 8.37 -0.49
N GLY A 50 5.10 8.58 -0.34
CA GLY A 50 5.98 7.64 0.34
C GLY A 50 7.17 7.19 -0.49
N PHE A 51 7.81 6.12 -0.04
CA PHE A 51 8.97 5.51 -0.69
C PHE A 51 8.97 3.99 -0.50
N LEU A 52 9.64 3.30 -1.41
CA LEU A 52 10.02 1.90 -1.32
C LEU A 52 11.53 1.80 -1.53
N GLN A 53 12.22 1.17 -0.59
CA GLN A 53 13.64 0.84 -0.71
C GLN A 53 13.74 -0.67 -0.87
N VAL A 54 14.25 -1.12 -2.00
CA VAL A 54 14.36 -2.53 -2.35
C VAL A 54 15.43 -2.69 -3.41
N ASP A 55 16.13 -3.80 -3.40
CA ASP A 55 16.91 -4.22 -4.56
C ASP A 55 15.95 -4.75 -5.63
N SER A 56 15.87 -4.04 -6.75
CA SER A 56 14.96 -4.40 -7.85
C SER A 56 15.30 -5.74 -8.51
N ALA A 57 16.57 -6.17 -8.48
CA ALA A 57 16.98 -7.48 -8.98
C ALA A 57 16.41 -8.62 -8.12
N SER A 58 16.30 -8.43 -6.81
CA SER A 58 15.70 -9.42 -5.89
C SER A 58 14.20 -9.65 -6.13
N LEU A 59 13.53 -8.78 -6.88
CA LEU A 59 12.12 -8.98 -7.26
C LEU A 59 11.95 -10.03 -8.37
N ALA A 60 13.03 -10.47 -9.02
CA ALA A 60 13.02 -11.45 -10.12
C ALA A 60 12.97 -12.90 -9.63
N GLU A 61 13.20 -13.17 -8.35
CA GLU A 61 13.29 -14.50 -7.77
C GLU A 61 12.38 -14.66 -6.54
N ALA A 62 11.89 -15.88 -6.32
CA ALA A 62 11.11 -16.19 -5.13
C ALA A 62 11.99 -16.22 -3.89
N GLY A 63 11.51 -15.66 -2.79
CA GLY A 63 12.22 -15.61 -1.51
C GLY A 63 11.87 -14.42 -0.65
N LYS A 64 12.37 -14.41 0.58
CA LYS A 64 12.33 -13.24 1.45
C LYS A 64 13.36 -12.22 0.97
N ILE A 65 12.95 -10.99 0.85
CA ILE A 65 13.82 -9.89 0.43
C ILE A 65 13.82 -8.77 1.45
N GLU A 66 14.99 -8.15 1.60
CA GLU A 66 15.16 -6.95 2.41
C GLU A 66 14.48 -5.78 1.69
N ALA A 67 13.45 -5.25 2.31
CA ALA A 67 12.73 -4.10 1.80
C ALA A 67 12.26 -3.20 2.95
N LYS A 68 12.36 -1.89 2.74
CA LYS A 68 11.80 -0.87 3.64
C LYS A 68 10.85 0.00 2.84
N GLY A 69 9.77 0.43 3.44
CA GLY A 69 8.83 1.28 2.73
C GLY A 69 7.90 2.02 3.67
N LYS A 70 7.46 3.16 3.20
CA LYS A 70 6.43 3.95 3.87
C LYS A 70 5.47 4.49 2.83
N VAL A 71 4.18 4.27 3.04
CA VAL A 71 3.10 4.85 2.26
C VAL A 71 2.36 5.85 3.13
N ILE A 72 2.08 7.03 2.59
CA ILE A 72 1.43 8.13 3.30
C ILE A 72 0.25 8.61 2.47
N ILE A 73 -0.93 8.67 3.10
CA ILE A 73 -2.16 9.13 2.45
C ILE A 73 -2.79 10.21 3.32
N PRO A 74 -2.89 11.46 2.84
CA PRO A 74 -3.59 12.51 3.57
C PRO A 74 -5.09 12.22 3.63
N VAL A 75 -5.67 12.15 4.84
CA VAL A 75 -7.10 11.86 5.05
C VAL A 75 -7.98 12.86 4.29
N ARG A 76 -7.59 14.15 4.27
CA ARG A 76 -8.30 15.20 3.53
C ARG A 76 -8.41 14.96 2.01
N GLN A 77 -7.51 14.15 1.45
CA GLN A 77 -7.50 13.83 0.02
C GLN A 77 -8.39 12.62 -0.35
N LEU A 78 -8.96 11.95 0.64
CA LEU A 78 -9.99 10.94 0.43
C LEU A 78 -11.29 11.65 0.02
N LYS A 79 -11.82 11.33 -1.16
CA LYS A 79 -13.01 11.97 -1.74
C LYS A 79 -14.02 10.95 -2.25
N SER A 80 -15.26 11.15 -1.88
CA SER A 80 -16.40 10.37 -2.39
C SER A 80 -17.08 11.02 -3.60
N GLY A 81 -16.70 12.26 -3.92
CA GLY A 81 -17.41 13.10 -4.88
C GLY A 81 -18.70 13.76 -4.32
N LYS A 82 -19.01 13.52 -3.04
CA LYS A 82 -20.19 14.11 -2.34
C LYS A 82 -19.72 14.85 -1.10
N LYS A 83 -19.81 16.18 -1.11
CA LYS A 83 -19.30 17.07 -0.05
C LYS A 83 -19.74 16.61 1.35
N ARG A 84 -21.03 16.33 1.54
CA ARG A 84 -21.56 15.92 2.84
C ARG A 84 -20.98 14.60 3.34
N MET A 85 -20.80 13.63 2.44
CA MET A 85 -20.17 12.35 2.78
C MET A 85 -18.71 12.54 3.14
N ASP A 86 -17.97 13.39 2.43
CA ASP A 86 -16.57 13.71 2.73
C ASP A 86 -16.45 14.33 4.13
N GLU A 87 -17.32 15.29 4.47
CA GLU A 87 -17.35 15.93 5.80
C GLU A 87 -17.59 14.91 6.93
N VAL A 88 -18.57 14.02 6.76
CA VAL A 88 -18.90 12.98 7.74
C VAL A 88 -17.75 12.00 7.90
N MET A 89 -17.15 11.55 6.81
CA MET A 89 -16.01 10.64 6.80
C MET A 89 -14.80 11.27 7.49
N HIS A 90 -14.41 12.50 7.11
CA HIS A 90 -13.27 13.19 7.69
C HIS A 90 -13.45 13.43 9.20
N ALA A 91 -14.68 13.75 9.63
CA ALA A 91 -15.01 13.89 11.03
C ALA A 91 -14.90 12.55 11.78
N ALA A 92 -15.44 11.45 11.23
CA ALA A 92 -15.35 10.11 11.83
C ALA A 92 -13.90 9.62 11.94
N MET A 93 -13.03 9.98 11.00
CA MET A 93 -11.60 9.68 11.01
C MET A 93 -10.77 10.65 11.88
N ASN A 94 -11.40 11.62 12.57
CA ASN A 94 -10.70 12.66 13.34
C ASN A 94 -9.61 13.38 12.52
N GLU A 95 -9.92 13.75 11.27
CA GLU A 95 -8.96 14.32 10.31
C GLU A 95 -8.16 15.50 10.89
N LYS A 96 -8.81 16.35 11.69
CA LYS A 96 -8.14 17.51 12.35
C LYS A 96 -6.96 17.09 13.24
N LYS A 97 -7.08 15.94 13.93
CA LYS A 97 -6.07 15.39 14.85
C LYS A 97 -5.15 14.40 14.14
N HIS A 98 -5.71 13.57 13.27
CA HIS A 98 -5.01 12.49 12.57
C HIS A 98 -5.06 12.70 11.06
N LYS A 99 -4.19 13.57 10.56
CA LYS A 99 -4.18 14.06 9.17
C LYS A 99 -3.76 13.01 8.15
N LEU A 100 -3.07 11.96 8.59
CA LEU A 100 -2.43 10.98 7.71
C LEU A 100 -2.85 9.56 8.07
N ILE A 101 -2.98 8.73 7.04
CA ILE A 101 -2.90 7.29 7.11
C ILE A 101 -1.47 6.92 6.75
N ASP A 102 -0.82 6.11 7.57
CA ASP A 102 0.55 5.64 7.35
C ASP A 102 0.58 4.12 7.26
N PHE A 103 1.25 3.56 6.26
CA PHE A 103 1.65 2.16 6.24
C PHE A 103 3.18 2.08 6.25
N THR A 104 3.73 1.26 7.14
CA THR A 104 5.16 0.98 7.22
C THR A 104 5.41 -0.48 6.89
N LEU A 105 6.20 -0.73 5.86
CA LEU A 105 6.63 -2.07 5.46
C LEU A 105 7.70 -2.59 6.41
N ALA A 106 7.51 -3.79 6.94
CA ALA A 106 8.47 -4.49 7.79
C ALA A 106 9.16 -5.66 7.08
N GLY A 107 8.53 -6.22 6.03
CA GLY A 107 9.10 -7.32 5.27
C GLY A 107 8.34 -7.60 3.99
N LEU A 108 9.05 -8.14 3.01
CA LEU A 108 8.51 -8.53 1.71
C LEU A 108 8.97 -9.95 1.37
N ASN A 109 8.05 -10.76 0.88
CA ASN A 109 8.35 -12.12 0.44
C ASN A 109 7.77 -12.36 -0.94
N VAL A 110 8.63 -12.55 -1.93
CA VAL A 110 8.25 -12.91 -3.30
C VAL A 110 7.83 -14.38 -3.31
N LYS A 111 6.59 -14.64 -3.65
CA LYS A 111 6.02 -16.00 -3.74
C LYS A 111 6.26 -16.64 -5.10
N SER A 112 6.13 -15.83 -6.14
CA SER A 112 6.33 -16.26 -7.53
C SER A 112 6.55 -15.05 -8.43
N VAL A 113 7.19 -15.27 -9.56
CA VAL A 113 7.37 -14.28 -10.62
C VAL A 113 6.81 -14.84 -11.91
N LYS A 114 5.97 -14.09 -12.60
CA LYS A 114 5.39 -14.46 -13.87
C LYS A 114 5.29 -13.24 -14.79
N GLY A 115 5.90 -13.34 -15.97
CA GLY A 115 5.86 -12.25 -16.97
C GLY A 115 6.38 -10.89 -16.45
N GLY A 116 7.45 -10.91 -15.63
CA GLY A 116 8.01 -9.69 -15.04
C GLY A 116 7.21 -9.08 -13.87
N VAL A 117 6.18 -9.80 -13.40
CA VAL A 117 5.37 -9.40 -12.25
C VAL A 117 5.68 -10.31 -11.07
N ALA A 118 6.18 -9.73 -9.99
CA ALA A 118 6.41 -10.42 -8.72
C ALA A 118 5.11 -10.45 -7.90
N ASN A 119 4.64 -11.66 -7.54
CA ASN A 119 3.55 -11.85 -6.58
C ASN A 119 4.16 -11.96 -5.19
N CYS A 120 3.80 -11.07 -4.29
CA CYS A 120 4.45 -10.94 -3.01
C CYS A 120 3.45 -10.97 -1.85
N THR A 121 3.94 -11.38 -0.68
CA THR A 121 3.28 -11.08 0.60
C THR A 121 4.06 -9.96 1.27
N SER A 122 3.40 -8.84 1.56
CA SER A 122 3.93 -7.74 2.35
C SER A 122 3.47 -7.85 3.79
N ASN A 123 4.40 -7.69 4.74
CA ASN A 123 4.11 -7.61 6.17
C ASN A 123 4.47 -6.22 6.66
N GLY A 124 3.62 -5.62 7.45
CA GLY A 124 3.86 -4.28 7.95
C GLY A 124 2.85 -3.86 9.01
N SER A 125 2.78 -2.58 9.26
CA SER A 125 1.79 -1.97 10.15
C SER A 125 1.12 -0.78 9.49
N ILE A 126 -0.19 -0.65 9.73
CA ILE A 126 -0.97 0.48 9.27
C ILE A 126 -1.45 1.31 10.46
N LYS A 127 -1.32 2.63 10.35
CA LYS A 127 -1.81 3.58 11.35
C LYS A 127 -2.94 4.41 10.75
N ILE A 128 -4.12 4.32 11.35
CA ILE A 128 -5.32 5.08 10.98
C ILE A 128 -5.91 5.65 12.26
N ASN A 129 -6.38 6.90 12.23
CA ASN A 129 -7.01 7.55 13.39
C ASN A 129 -6.17 7.41 14.69
N GLY A 130 -4.84 7.47 14.56
CA GLY A 130 -3.91 7.34 15.69
C GLY A 130 -3.67 5.92 16.21
N LYS A 131 -4.42 4.91 15.74
CA LYS A 131 -4.26 3.51 16.13
C LYS A 131 -3.44 2.75 15.09
N THR A 132 -2.45 1.98 15.56
CA THR A 132 -1.59 1.14 14.73
C THR A 132 -2.00 -0.32 14.84
N LYS A 133 -2.12 -1.01 13.70
CA LYS A 133 -2.44 -2.44 13.60
C LYS A 133 -1.46 -3.13 12.66
N PRO A 134 -1.10 -4.39 12.91
CA PRO A 134 -0.38 -5.19 11.93
C PRO A 134 -1.25 -5.40 10.68
N LEU A 135 -0.63 -5.42 9.51
CA LEU A 135 -1.29 -5.66 8.25
C LEU A 135 -0.42 -6.51 7.33
N THR A 136 -0.95 -7.65 6.94
CA THR A 136 -0.37 -8.53 5.92
C THR A 136 -1.23 -8.46 4.67
N MET A 137 -0.62 -8.25 3.51
CA MET A 137 -1.33 -8.13 2.23
C MET A 137 -0.62 -8.96 1.16
N ASN A 138 -1.43 -9.56 0.28
CA ASN A 138 -0.92 -10.03 -1.00
C ASN A 138 -0.89 -8.85 -1.96
N ILE A 139 0.26 -8.62 -2.57
CA ILE A 139 0.51 -7.54 -3.51
C ILE A 139 1.19 -8.07 -4.76
N THR A 140 1.10 -7.33 -5.84
CA THR A 140 1.94 -7.55 -7.01
C THR A 140 2.85 -6.35 -7.22
N ILE A 141 4.07 -6.60 -7.70
CA ILE A 141 5.03 -5.56 -8.07
C ILE A 141 5.43 -5.81 -9.52
N ALA A 142 5.10 -4.88 -10.39
CA ALA A 142 5.49 -4.89 -11.79
C ALA A 142 6.57 -3.83 -12.03
N SER A 143 7.69 -4.25 -12.65
CA SER A 143 8.77 -3.34 -13.03
C SER A 143 8.54 -2.80 -14.44
N LYS A 144 8.68 -1.49 -14.63
CA LYS A 144 8.59 -0.82 -15.91
C LYS A 144 9.66 0.27 -16.02
N GLY A 145 10.82 -0.09 -16.55
CA GLY A 145 11.99 0.81 -16.55
C GLY A 145 12.36 1.21 -15.13
N ASP A 146 12.50 2.50 -14.88
CA ASP A 146 12.84 3.07 -13.56
C ASP A 146 11.63 3.18 -12.62
N GLN A 147 10.51 2.53 -12.92
CA GLN A 147 9.29 2.58 -12.11
C GLN A 147 8.88 1.19 -11.63
N LEU A 148 8.28 1.18 -10.44
CA LEU A 148 7.57 0.01 -9.91
C LEU A 148 6.10 0.38 -9.72
N ALA A 149 5.21 -0.48 -10.22
CA ALA A 149 3.78 -0.41 -9.94
C ALA A 149 3.43 -1.48 -8.91
N VAL A 150 2.99 -1.06 -7.73
CA VAL A 150 2.60 -1.93 -6.63
C VAL A 150 1.08 -1.94 -6.54
N THR A 151 0.46 -3.12 -6.74
CA THR A 151 -1.00 -3.26 -6.62
C THR A 151 -1.36 -4.23 -5.51
N GLY A 152 -2.49 -3.99 -4.88
CA GLY A 152 -2.95 -4.86 -3.80
C GLY A 152 -4.32 -4.47 -3.27
N SER A 153 -4.80 -5.27 -2.32
CA SER A 153 -6.04 -4.99 -1.61
C SER A 153 -6.01 -5.55 -0.19
N ALA A 154 -6.82 -4.95 0.69
CA ALA A 154 -7.02 -5.40 2.05
C ALA A 154 -8.48 -5.20 2.49
N LEU A 155 -8.96 -6.03 3.40
CA LEU A 155 -10.20 -5.82 4.14
C LEU A 155 -9.84 -5.30 5.53
N LEU A 156 -10.47 -4.21 5.94
CA LEU A 156 -10.27 -3.58 7.24
C LEU A 156 -11.62 -3.33 7.90
N LYS A 157 -11.64 -3.30 9.23
CA LYS A 157 -12.79 -2.85 10.01
C LYS A 157 -12.52 -1.46 10.56
N MET A 158 -13.46 -0.54 10.41
CA MET A 158 -13.35 0.83 10.92
C MET A 158 -13.19 0.84 12.45
N THR A 159 -13.89 -0.05 13.15
CA THR A 159 -13.86 -0.18 14.61
C THR A 159 -12.48 -0.60 15.15
N ASP A 160 -11.68 -1.36 14.38
CA ASP A 160 -10.29 -1.72 14.75
C ASP A 160 -9.41 -0.47 14.96
N PHE A 161 -9.75 0.61 14.27
CA PHE A 161 -9.06 1.91 14.35
C PHE A 161 -9.81 2.93 15.20
N GLY A 162 -10.84 2.49 15.97
CA GLY A 162 -11.65 3.35 16.81
C GLY A 162 -12.48 4.36 16.02
N ILE A 163 -12.79 4.04 14.78
CA ILE A 163 -13.73 4.80 13.95
C ILE A 163 -15.09 4.14 14.11
N THR A 164 -16.03 4.86 14.68
CA THR A 164 -17.43 4.42 14.71
C THR A 164 -18.01 4.57 13.31
N PRO A 165 -18.55 3.49 12.69
CA PRO A 165 -19.19 3.59 11.39
C PRO A 165 -20.26 4.69 11.38
N PRO A 166 -20.17 5.68 10.47
CA PRO A 166 -21.10 6.79 10.45
C PRO A 166 -22.55 6.34 10.25
N SER A 167 -23.47 6.91 11.03
CA SER A 167 -24.91 6.65 10.91
C SER A 167 -25.68 7.96 10.79
N PRO A 168 -25.56 8.68 9.66
CA PRO A 168 -26.25 9.96 9.49
C PRO A 168 -27.76 9.77 9.41
N LYS A 169 -28.49 10.73 10.04
CA LYS A 169 -29.95 10.76 10.04
C LYS A 169 -30.47 11.30 8.71
N LEU A 170 -31.49 10.65 8.19
CA LEU A 170 -32.33 11.12 7.10
C LEU A 170 -33.76 11.32 7.58
N PRO A 171 -34.62 12.06 6.85
CA PRO A 171 -36.03 12.16 7.17
C PRO A 171 -36.75 10.81 7.25
N THR A 172 -36.26 9.81 6.49
CA THR A 172 -36.82 8.45 6.41
C THR A 172 -36.18 7.45 7.37
N GLY A 173 -35.22 7.87 8.23
CA GLY A 173 -34.49 7.01 9.16
C GLY A 173 -32.99 7.19 9.11
N ASN A 174 -32.24 6.32 9.80
CA ASN A 174 -30.78 6.39 9.83
C ASN A 174 -30.18 5.54 8.71
N ILE A 175 -29.12 6.06 8.08
CA ILE A 175 -28.22 5.23 7.26
C ILE A 175 -27.31 4.45 8.23
N VAL A 176 -27.28 3.12 8.12
CA VAL A 176 -26.35 2.29 8.88
C VAL A 176 -25.20 1.90 7.97
N THR A 177 -24.02 2.44 8.22
CA THR A 177 -22.80 2.08 7.49
C THR A 177 -22.24 0.76 8.06
N LYS A 178 -21.88 -0.18 7.19
CA LYS A 178 -21.18 -1.42 7.60
C LYS A 178 -19.78 -1.12 8.04
N ASP A 179 -19.27 -1.89 9.01
CA ASP A 179 -17.95 -1.70 9.62
C ASP A 179 -16.81 -2.05 8.65
N GLU A 180 -16.99 -3.10 7.84
CA GLU A 180 -15.96 -3.58 6.93
C GLU A 180 -15.85 -2.71 5.67
N VAL A 181 -14.60 -2.41 5.30
CA VAL A 181 -14.25 -1.70 4.07
C VAL A 181 -13.18 -2.47 3.30
N LYS A 182 -13.31 -2.50 1.97
CA LYS A 182 -12.29 -3.02 1.06
C LYS A 182 -11.45 -1.89 0.50
N ILE A 183 -10.15 -1.93 0.79
CA ILE A 183 -9.17 -1.04 0.19
C ILE A 183 -8.56 -1.74 -1.03
N SER A 184 -8.42 -1.03 -2.14
CA SER A 184 -7.68 -1.47 -3.32
C SER A 184 -6.78 -0.32 -3.78
N PHE A 185 -5.56 -0.63 -4.21
CA PHE A 185 -4.61 0.42 -4.60
C PHE A 185 -3.71 -0.01 -5.76
N GLU A 186 -3.30 0.99 -6.50
CA GLU A 186 -2.17 0.98 -7.40
C GLU A 186 -1.26 2.14 -6.99
N TRP A 187 -0.05 1.81 -6.54
CA TRP A 187 0.95 2.77 -6.08
C TRP A 187 2.14 2.73 -7.01
N VAL A 188 2.39 3.84 -7.70
CA VAL A 188 3.48 3.97 -8.66
C VAL A 188 4.61 4.75 -8.02
N VAL A 189 5.79 4.15 -8.01
CA VAL A 189 7.03 4.75 -7.50
C VAL A 189 8.09 4.74 -8.59
N ALA A 190 8.95 5.76 -8.60
CA ALA A 190 10.06 5.87 -9.54
C ALA A 190 11.39 5.92 -8.79
N LYS A 191 12.42 5.36 -9.38
CA LYS A 191 13.78 5.37 -8.86
C LYS A 191 14.22 6.80 -8.60
N ALA A 192 14.70 7.04 -7.39
CA ALA A 192 15.26 8.34 -7.02
C ALA A 192 16.59 8.53 -7.76
N LYS A 193 16.73 9.69 -8.38
CA LYS A 193 18.00 10.12 -9.01
C LYS A 193 18.97 10.54 -7.95
#